data_61e8c4428db1787a7e18d5fd42062b2e
#
_entry.id   61e8c4428db1787a7e18d5fd42062b2e
#
_cell.length_a   1.000
_cell.length_b   1.000
_cell.length_c   1.000
_cell.angle_alpha   90.00
_cell.angle_beta   90.00
_cell.angle_gamma   90.00
#
_symmetry.space_group_name_H-M   'P 1'
#
loop_
_entity.id
_entity.type
_entity.pdbx_description
1 polymer ?
#
loop_
_entity_poly.entity_id
_entity_poly.type
_entity_poly.pdbx_seq_one_letter_code
_entity_poly.pdbx_strand_id
1 'polypeptide(L)'
;MEKRAVLKNYGLLGAMLAAMLTGGVTGWLWPAAAGTLRPLGQIFINLMFCVVVPLVFSSIAGAIAGMRSVRRAGRIMGVTVLTFVVTGILAAVLMFLLMKAFPPVLTPWQSLPTEAVGDYAAPDQLLVNFFTAEDFVGLLSRRAMLPLIVFSVLLGFAANLAGGPDGPVARGLTAVTQVMMQLIRLLTYYAPVAFFAIFAGLVADYGPRIAGAYGRAMAVYYPLCFVYLFTAFPLMARLGGGRGGVGIMLRHIARPALTSLGTCSSVATIPANLEAAEDTGISRDVAEMVIPLGATMHMDGSCFSCVLKIAFVWGVFGQELTWGKLLPIVAVAVLSSVGMSGVPGGGYIGEYIICSLFFPRQMEMAFPILVAIGNLVDPPATMVNSSGDYVVSFLVSRFVDGKDWLTRHQKG
;
A
#
# COMPACT_ATOMS: atom_id res chain seq x y z
N MET A 1 -11.14 11.81 22.31
CA MET A 1 -11.58 11.34 20.98
C MET A 1 -10.76 10.15 20.46
N GLU A 2 -9.45 10.07 20.72
CA GLU A 2 -8.55 8.99 20.25
C GLU A 2 -8.96 7.57 20.69
N LYS A 3 -9.24 7.34 21.98
CA LYS A 3 -9.56 5.98 22.47
C LYS A 3 -10.78 5.34 21.79
N ARG A 4 -11.81 6.13 21.46
CA ARG A 4 -13.00 5.62 20.75
C ARG A 4 -12.72 5.29 19.27
N ALA A 5 -11.88 6.06 18.60
CA ALA A 5 -11.48 5.80 17.20
C ALA A 5 -10.60 4.56 17.13
N VAL A 6 -9.64 4.42 18.04
CA VAL A 6 -8.77 3.24 18.17
C VAL A 6 -9.63 1.98 18.45
N LEU A 7 -10.54 2.03 19.42
CA LEU A 7 -11.41 0.88 19.73
C LEU A 7 -12.32 0.51 18.56
N LYS A 8 -12.80 1.48 17.77
CA LYS A 8 -13.65 1.24 16.61
C LYS A 8 -12.87 0.58 15.46
N ASN A 9 -11.64 1.00 15.22
CA ASN A 9 -10.78 0.41 14.19
C ASN A 9 -10.32 -1.00 14.57
N TYR A 10 -9.90 -1.23 15.82
CA TYR A 10 -9.59 -2.57 16.30
C TYR A 10 -10.82 -3.48 16.38
N GLY A 11 -12.00 -2.94 16.69
CA GLY A 11 -13.24 -3.70 16.67
C GLY A 11 -13.57 -4.26 15.32
N LEU A 12 -13.39 -3.48 14.26
CA LEU A 12 -13.62 -3.94 12.88
C LEU A 12 -12.56 -4.96 12.45
N LEU A 13 -11.28 -4.70 12.70
CA LEU A 13 -10.19 -5.64 12.43
C LEU A 13 -10.41 -6.96 13.18
N GLY A 14 -10.77 -6.88 14.47
CA GLY A 14 -11.11 -8.05 15.29
C GLY A 14 -12.31 -8.81 14.74
N ALA A 15 -13.35 -8.12 14.27
CA ALA A 15 -14.51 -8.72 13.63
C ALA A 15 -14.14 -9.43 12.31
N MET A 16 -13.26 -8.84 11.50
CA MET A 16 -12.77 -9.47 10.27
C MET A 16 -11.93 -10.72 10.57
N LEU A 17 -11.01 -10.65 11.54
CA LEU A 17 -10.21 -11.81 11.95
C LEU A 17 -11.08 -12.93 12.53
N ALA A 18 -12.06 -12.59 13.38
CA ALA A 18 -13.03 -13.55 13.91
C ALA A 18 -13.87 -14.19 12.78
N ALA A 19 -14.29 -13.39 11.80
CA ALA A 19 -15.02 -13.85 10.62
C ALA A 19 -14.17 -14.80 9.76
N MET A 20 -12.89 -14.50 9.56
CA MET A 20 -11.95 -15.37 8.85
C MET A 20 -11.77 -16.71 9.58
N LEU A 21 -11.55 -16.67 10.89
CA LEU A 21 -11.39 -17.87 11.71
C LEU A 21 -12.66 -18.72 11.73
N THR A 22 -13.80 -18.12 12.03
CA THR A 22 -15.09 -18.84 12.08
C THR A 22 -15.51 -19.34 10.71
N GLY A 23 -15.28 -18.57 9.63
CA GLY A 23 -15.46 -19.00 8.25
C GLY A 23 -14.58 -20.21 7.92
N GLY A 24 -13.29 -20.15 8.28
CA GLY A 24 -12.36 -21.27 8.09
C GLY A 24 -12.81 -22.54 8.82
N VAL A 25 -13.24 -22.42 10.07
CA VAL A 25 -13.82 -23.56 10.85
C VAL A 25 -15.08 -24.11 10.16
N THR A 26 -15.96 -23.22 9.68
CA THR A 26 -17.18 -23.63 8.95
C THR A 26 -16.83 -24.37 7.66
N GLY A 27 -15.86 -23.87 6.88
CA GLY A 27 -15.39 -24.52 5.67
C GLY A 27 -14.78 -25.90 5.90
N TRP A 28 -14.09 -26.06 7.05
CA TRP A 28 -13.50 -27.34 7.44
C TRP A 28 -14.55 -28.36 7.91
N LEU A 29 -15.51 -27.92 8.74
CA LEU A 29 -16.52 -28.82 9.32
C LEU A 29 -17.66 -29.12 8.35
N TRP A 30 -18.07 -28.15 7.52
CA TRP A 30 -19.21 -28.23 6.60
C TRP A 30 -18.88 -27.73 5.19
N PRO A 31 -18.01 -28.42 4.41
CA PRO A 31 -17.57 -27.96 3.09
C PRO A 31 -18.73 -27.71 2.10
N ALA A 32 -19.76 -28.55 2.14
CA ALA A 32 -20.93 -28.41 1.27
C ALA A 32 -21.71 -27.12 1.56
N ALA A 33 -21.90 -26.76 2.83
CA ALA A 33 -22.54 -25.50 3.22
C ALA A 33 -21.68 -24.28 2.86
N ALA A 34 -20.35 -24.39 2.94
CA ALA A 34 -19.44 -23.32 2.57
C ALA A 34 -19.59 -22.91 1.09
N GLY A 35 -19.91 -23.86 0.19
CA GLY A 35 -20.17 -23.57 -1.21
C GLY A 35 -21.37 -22.64 -1.43
N THR A 36 -22.41 -22.74 -0.63
CA THR A 36 -23.62 -21.90 -0.74
C THR A 36 -23.38 -20.45 -0.27
N LEU A 37 -22.31 -20.21 0.49
CA LEU A 37 -21.96 -18.88 1.01
C LEU A 37 -21.12 -18.05 0.03
N ARG A 38 -20.54 -18.66 -1.01
CA ARG A 38 -19.67 -17.98 -1.99
C ARG A 38 -20.26 -16.68 -2.57
N PRO A 39 -21.58 -16.61 -2.92
CA PRO A 39 -22.14 -15.37 -3.45
C PRO A 39 -22.00 -14.16 -2.52
N LEU A 40 -21.98 -14.35 -1.20
CA LEU A 40 -21.80 -13.26 -0.24
C LEU A 40 -20.39 -12.64 -0.36
N GLY A 41 -19.37 -13.46 -0.52
CA GLY A 41 -18.02 -12.98 -0.79
C GLY A 41 -17.90 -12.30 -2.15
N GLN A 42 -18.50 -12.88 -3.19
CA GLN A 42 -18.46 -12.35 -4.56
C GLN A 42 -19.13 -10.99 -4.69
N ILE A 43 -20.24 -10.76 -3.98
CA ILE A 43 -20.89 -9.43 -3.93
C ILE A 43 -19.91 -8.37 -3.43
N PHE A 44 -19.19 -8.65 -2.34
CA PHE A 44 -18.19 -7.71 -1.79
C PHE A 44 -17.09 -7.40 -2.81
N ILE A 45 -16.52 -8.45 -3.41
CA ILE A 45 -15.45 -8.32 -4.41
C ILE A 45 -15.92 -7.46 -5.59
N ASN A 46 -17.11 -7.74 -6.12
CA ASN A 46 -17.65 -7.00 -7.26
C ASN A 46 -17.92 -5.52 -6.92
N LEU A 47 -18.47 -5.25 -5.72
CA LEU A 47 -18.67 -3.87 -5.25
C LEU A 47 -17.34 -3.12 -5.08
N MET A 48 -16.31 -3.78 -4.53
CA MET A 48 -14.97 -3.20 -4.43
C MET A 48 -14.40 -2.88 -5.83
N PHE A 49 -14.58 -3.76 -6.81
CA PHE A 49 -14.14 -3.51 -8.18
C PHE A 49 -14.81 -2.30 -8.84
N CYS A 50 -16.07 -2.01 -8.51
CA CYS A 50 -16.75 -0.81 -9.02
C CYS A 50 -16.16 0.50 -8.47
N VAL A 51 -15.55 0.47 -7.28
CA VAL A 51 -15.00 1.67 -6.63
C VAL A 51 -13.56 1.95 -7.05
N VAL A 52 -12.79 0.91 -7.38
CA VAL A 52 -11.34 1.04 -7.59
C VAL A 52 -10.98 1.97 -8.73
N VAL A 53 -11.60 1.83 -9.90
CA VAL A 53 -11.27 2.64 -11.09
C VAL A 53 -11.47 4.14 -10.84
N PRO A 54 -12.67 4.62 -10.42
CA PRO A 54 -12.87 6.05 -10.15
C PRO A 54 -12.01 6.56 -9.00
N LEU A 55 -11.69 5.71 -8.01
CA LEU A 55 -10.83 6.09 -6.90
C LEU A 55 -9.38 6.29 -7.33
N VAL A 56 -8.79 5.34 -8.07
CA VAL A 56 -7.41 5.44 -8.58
C VAL A 56 -7.28 6.67 -9.46
N PHE A 57 -8.21 6.86 -10.39
CA PHE A 57 -8.23 8.02 -11.27
C PHE A 57 -8.25 9.33 -10.49
N SER A 58 -9.24 9.51 -9.62
CA SER A 58 -9.43 10.77 -8.91
C SER A 58 -8.37 11.04 -7.85
N SER A 59 -7.88 10.00 -7.14
CA SER A 59 -6.89 10.17 -6.07
C SER A 59 -5.53 10.60 -6.62
N ILE A 60 -5.04 9.93 -7.66
CA ILE A 60 -3.74 10.25 -8.27
C ILE A 60 -3.80 11.61 -8.97
N ALA A 61 -4.79 11.82 -9.84
CA ALA A 61 -4.94 13.09 -10.53
C ALA A 61 -5.18 14.26 -9.56
N GLY A 62 -5.98 14.05 -8.51
CA GLY A 62 -6.28 15.06 -7.50
C GLY A 62 -5.07 15.43 -6.65
N ALA A 63 -4.26 14.43 -6.23
CA ALA A 63 -3.04 14.66 -5.48
C ALA A 63 -2.05 15.54 -6.27
N ILE A 64 -1.84 15.24 -7.55
CA ILE A 64 -0.91 15.99 -8.41
C ILE A 64 -1.49 17.38 -8.76
N ALA A 65 -2.78 17.47 -9.07
CA ALA A 65 -3.43 18.75 -9.36
C ALA A 65 -3.36 19.72 -8.17
N GLY A 66 -3.41 19.21 -6.93
CA GLY A 66 -3.33 20.00 -5.70
C GLY A 66 -1.91 20.47 -5.30
N MET A 67 -0.87 20.13 -6.06
CA MET A 67 0.51 20.52 -5.74
C MET A 67 0.73 22.04 -5.92
N ARG A 68 1.29 22.71 -4.87
CA ARG A 68 1.61 24.16 -4.90
C ARG A 68 3.07 24.35 -5.32
N SER A 69 3.31 25.10 -6.38
CA SER A 69 4.65 25.35 -6.93
C SER A 69 5.20 26.71 -6.47
N VAL A 70 6.08 26.69 -5.46
CA VAL A 70 7.05 27.75 -5.16
C VAL A 70 8.45 27.16 -5.32
N ARG A 71 9.47 27.94 -5.74
CA ARG A 71 10.82 27.42 -6.08
C ARG A 71 11.46 26.58 -4.96
N ARG A 72 11.31 26.98 -3.70
CA ARG A 72 11.76 26.18 -2.53
C ARG A 72 10.88 24.93 -2.35
N ALA A 73 9.56 25.07 -2.48
CA ALA A 73 8.61 23.98 -2.43
C ALA A 73 8.89 22.95 -3.54
N GLY A 74 9.23 23.38 -4.76
CA GLY A 74 9.62 22.49 -5.84
C GLY A 74 10.86 21.65 -5.53
N ARG A 75 11.86 22.23 -4.82
CA ARG A 75 13.05 21.49 -4.37
C ARG A 75 12.71 20.49 -3.26
N ILE A 76 11.92 20.89 -2.27
CA ILE A 76 11.45 19.97 -1.21
C ILE A 76 10.70 18.82 -1.86
N MET A 77 9.74 19.11 -2.75
CA MET A 77 8.91 18.13 -3.46
C MET A 77 9.78 17.14 -4.27
N GLY A 78 10.71 17.65 -5.10
CA GLY A 78 11.56 16.81 -5.93
C GLY A 78 12.43 15.86 -5.10
N VAL A 79 13.07 16.36 -4.03
CA VAL A 79 13.87 15.53 -3.12
C VAL A 79 12.99 14.51 -2.40
N THR A 80 11.80 14.91 -1.96
CA THR A 80 10.84 14.04 -1.26
C THR A 80 10.39 12.88 -2.14
N VAL A 81 9.89 13.18 -3.34
CA VAL A 81 9.42 12.14 -4.28
C VAL A 81 10.56 11.20 -4.68
N LEU A 82 11.74 11.74 -4.97
CA LEU A 82 12.91 10.90 -5.27
C LEU A 82 13.25 9.98 -4.09
N THR A 83 13.22 10.50 -2.86
CA THR A 83 13.49 9.70 -1.66
C THR A 83 12.45 8.60 -1.49
N PHE A 84 11.16 8.89 -1.64
CA PHE A 84 10.07 7.91 -1.55
C PHE A 84 10.22 6.79 -2.59
N VAL A 85 10.56 7.13 -3.84
CA VAL A 85 10.79 6.13 -4.89
C VAL A 85 12.00 5.26 -4.55
N VAL A 86 13.10 5.84 -4.08
CA VAL A 86 14.32 5.09 -3.74
C VAL A 86 14.07 4.16 -2.55
N THR A 87 13.43 4.64 -1.47
CA THR A 87 13.12 3.79 -0.31
C THR A 87 12.13 2.68 -0.67
N GLY A 88 11.10 2.97 -1.46
CA GLY A 88 10.16 1.98 -1.95
C GLY A 88 10.81 0.89 -2.82
N ILE A 89 11.75 1.26 -3.70
CA ILE A 89 12.54 0.28 -4.47
C ILE A 89 13.37 -0.60 -3.54
N LEU A 90 14.08 0.00 -2.58
CA LEU A 90 14.90 -0.75 -1.63
C LEU A 90 14.04 -1.69 -0.76
N ALA A 91 12.88 -1.23 -0.32
CA ALA A 91 11.90 -2.03 0.41
C ALA A 91 11.43 -3.23 -0.45
N ALA A 92 11.00 -2.99 -1.68
CA ALA A 92 10.54 -4.06 -2.57
C ALA A 92 11.63 -5.09 -2.85
N VAL A 93 12.88 -4.66 -3.11
CA VAL A 93 14.03 -5.55 -3.33
C VAL A 93 14.33 -6.36 -2.07
N LEU A 94 14.34 -5.74 -0.88
CA LEU A 94 14.57 -6.44 0.38
C LEU A 94 13.53 -7.55 0.60
N MET A 95 12.26 -7.24 0.38
CA MET A 95 11.19 -8.24 0.53
C MET A 95 11.27 -9.33 -0.53
N PHE A 96 11.66 -9.01 -1.76
CA PHE A 96 11.89 -10.00 -2.81
C PHE A 96 12.96 -11.02 -2.40
N LEU A 97 14.07 -10.54 -1.84
CA LEU A 97 15.15 -11.41 -1.33
C LEU A 97 14.66 -12.31 -0.20
N LEU A 98 13.87 -11.77 0.72
CA LEU A 98 13.28 -12.54 1.82
C LEU A 98 12.29 -13.58 1.31
N MET A 99 11.45 -13.27 0.34
CA MET A 99 10.50 -14.22 -0.24
C MET A 99 11.20 -15.33 -1.02
N LYS A 100 12.36 -15.05 -1.61
CA LYS A 100 13.21 -16.09 -2.20
C LYS A 100 13.83 -17.02 -1.16
N ALA A 101 14.26 -16.46 -0.03
CA ALA A 101 14.86 -17.23 1.06
C ALA A 101 13.82 -17.98 1.89
N PHE A 102 12.65 -17.38 2.09
CA PHE A 102 11.58 -17.88 2.96
C PHE A 102 10.23 -17.84 2.24
N PRO A 103 9.98 -18.77 1.30
CA PRO A 103 8.74 -18.77 0.54
C PRO A 103 7.53 -19.02 1.48
N PRO A 104 6.45 -18.22 1.34
CA PRO A 104 5.29 -18.33 2.23
C PRO A 104 4.46 -19.59 1.96
N VAL A 105 4.46 -20.08 0.73
CA VAL A 105 3.77 -21.31 0.31
C VAL A 105 4.80 -22.35 -0.10
N LEU A 106 4.84 -23.49 0.60
CA LEU A 106 5.80 -24.55 0.33
C LEU A 106 5.27 -25.61 -0.63
N THR A 107 3.96 -25.82 -0.64
CA THR A 107 3.30 -26.79 -1.53
C THR A 107 2.19 -26.08 -2.29
N PRO A 108 2.19 -26.15 -3.61
CA PRO A 108 1.12 -25.56 -4.43
C PRO A 108 -0.27 -26.08 -3.99
N TRP A 109 -1.27 -25.21 -4.06
CA TRP A 109 -2.67 -25.62 -3.79
C TRP A 109 -3.35 -26.10 -5.06
N GLN A 110 -2.95 -25.54 -6.20
CA GLN A 110 -3.33 -26.01 -7.54
C GLN A 110 -2.10 -26.06 -8.43
N SER A 111 -1.92 -27.14 -9.18
CA SER A 111 -1.04 -27.16 -10.34
C SER A 111 -1.80 -26.57 -11.51
N LEU A 112 -1.53 -25.33 -11.86
CA LEU A 112 -1.99 -24.79 -13.13
C LEU A 112 -1.21 -25.47 -14.26
N PRO A 113 -1.87 -25.83 -15.39
CA PRO A 113 -1.13 -26.21 -16.61
C PRO A 113 -0.13 -25.09 -16.95
N THR A 114 1.07 -25.47 -17.33
CA THR A 114 2.16 -24.54 -17.67
C THR A 114 1.77 -23.56 -18.80
N GLU A 115 0.79 -23.93 -19.61
CA GLU A 115 0.20 -23.11 -20.68
C GLU A 115 -0.67 -21.93 -20.17
N ALA A 116 -0.97 -21.86 -18.86
CA ALA A 116 -1.75 -20.76 -18.28
C ALA A 116 -0.91 -19.48 -18.00
N VAL A 117 0.40 -19.52 -18.16
CA VAL A 117 1.25 -18.34 -18.26
C VAL A 117 1.07 -17.83 -19.70
N GLY A 118 0.13 -16.88 -19.85
CA GLY A 118 -0.24 -16.37 -21.16
C GLY A 118 0.98 -15.95 -21.97
N ASP A 119 0.92 -16.15 -23.28
CA ASP A 119 1.81 -15.52 -24.24
C ASP A 119 1.93 -14.05 -23.84
N TYR A 120 3.10 -13.68 -23.35
CA TYR A 120 3.41 -12.27 -23.17
C TYR A 120 3.32 -11.66 -24.56
N ALA A 121 2.46 -10.66 -24.73
CA ALA A 121 2.45 -9.87 -25.94
C ALA A 121 3.90 -9.47 -26.30
N ALA A 122 4.20 -9.31 -27.58
CA ALA A 122 5.54 -8.92 -28.01
C ALA A 122 6.04 -7.72 -27.17
N PRO A 123 7.34 -7.64 -26.84
CA PRO A 123 7.87 -6.64 -25.89
C PRO A 123 7.48 -5.20 -26.22
N ASP A 124 7.32 -4.86 -27.49
CA ASP A 124 6.85 -3.58 -28.00
C ASP A 124 5.37 -3.34 -27.67
N GLN A 125 4.51 -4.33 -27.87
CA GLN A 125 3.09 -4.26 -27.50
C GLN A 125 2.91 -4.21 -25.99
N LEU A 126 3.73 -4.93 -25.21
CA LEU A 126 3.74 -4.84 -23.77
C LEU A 126 4.04 -3.41 -23.31
N LEU A 127 5.03 -2.75 -23.93
CA LEU A 127 5.38 -1.38 -23.61
C LEU A 127 4.23 -0.42 -23.92
N VAL A 128 3.62 -0.54 -25.10
CA VAL A 128 2.48 0.30 -25.50
C VAL A 128 1.30 0.08 -24.55
N ASN A 129 0.93 -1.17 -24.28
CA ASN A 129 -0.17 -1.52 -23.38
C ASN A 129 0.09 -1.15 -21.92
N PHE A 130 1.36 -0.99 -21.53
CA PHE A 130 1.74 -0.53 -20.19
C PHE A 130 1.43 0.96 -19.99
N PHE A 131 1.66 1.78 -21.03
CA PHE A 131 1.54 3.24 -20.91
C PHE A 131 0.24 3.81 -21.45
N THR A 132 -0.46 3.10 -22.36
CA THR A 132 -1.60 3.64 -23.09
C THR A 132 -2.77 2.66 -23.17
N ALA A 133 -3.97 3.18 -23.36
CA ALA A 133 -5.15 2.46 -23.79
C ALA A 133 -5.63 3.06 -25.12
N GLU A 134 -6.44 2.33 -25.85
CA GLU A 134 -6.91 2.73 -27.19
C GLU A 134 -7.76 4.02 -27.14
N ASP A 135 -8.56 4.18 -26.07
CA ASP A 135 -9.42 5.35 -25.88
C ASP A 135 -9.68 5.62 -24.38
N PHE A 136 -10.42 6.69 -24.07
CA PHE A 136 -10.75 7.06 -22.69
C PHE A 136 -11.70 6.05 -22.02
N VAL A 137 -12.57 5.40 -22.76
CA VAL A 137 -13.47 4.37 -22.23
C VAL A 137 -12.68 3.13 -21.87
N GLY A 138 -11.72 2.75 -22.70
CA GLY A 138 -10.77 1.67 -22.43
C GLY A 138 -9.93 1.91 -21.15
N LEU A 139 -9.56 3.17 -20.87
CA LEU A 139 -8.88 3.54 -19.62
C LEU A 139 -9.72 3.24 -18.37
N LEU A 140 -11.04 3.39 -18.46
CA LEU A 140 -11.94 3.14 -17.33
C LEU A 140 -12.19 1.65 -17.09
N SER A 141 -11.58 0.80 -17.91
CA SER A 141 -11.61 -0.65 -17.70
C SER A 141 -10.65 -1.05 -16.57
N ARG A 142 -11.12 -1.94 -15.71
CA ARG A 142 -10.28 -2.60 -14.70
C ARG A 142 -9.07 -3.36 -15.28
N ARG A 143 -9.03 -3.61 -16.59
CA ARG A 143 -7.91 -4.26 -17.28
C ARG A 143 -6.81 -3.28 -17.68
N ALA A 144 -7.08 -1.96 -17.64
CA ALA A 144 -6.18 -0.91 -18.08
C ALA A 144 -5.63 -0.07 -16.90
N MET A 145 -5.33 -0.72 -15.75
CA MET A 145 -4.95 0.02 -14.52
C MET A 145 -3.64 0.80 -14.67
N LEU A 146 -2.62 0.25 -15.35
CA LEU A 146 -1.37 0.97 -15.58
C LEU A 146 -1.54 2.17 -16.51
N PRO A 147 -2.16 2.03 -17.69
CA PRO A 147 -2.54 3.18 -18.50
C PRO A 147 -3.37 4.22 -17.74
N LEU A 148 -4.31 3.78 -16.88
CA LEU A 148 -5.11 4.67 -16.06
C LEU A 148 -4.25 5.48 -15.08
N ILE A 149 -3.27 4.86 -14.41
CA ILE A 149 -2.33 5.54 -13.52
C ILE A 149 -1.53 6.58 -14.29
N VAL A 150 -0.93 6.20 -15.42
CA VAL A 150 -0.15 7.11 -16.26
C VAL A 150 -0.99 8.30 -16.73
N PHE A 151 -2.19 8.03 -17.23
CA PHE A 151 -3.11 9.09 -17.67
C PHE A 151 -3.53 9.99 -16.49
N SER A 152 -3.78 9.44 -15.31
CA SER A 152 -4.13 10.20 -14.10
C SER A 152 -3.01 11.13 -13.66
N VAL A 153 -1.75 10.71 -13.79
CA VAL A 153 -0.57 11.54 -13.53
C VAL A 153 -0.54 12.73 -14.51
N LEU A 154 -0.68 12.44 -15.81
CA LEU A 154 -0.67 13.49 -16.86
C LEU A 154 -1.84 14.47 -16.69
N LEU A 155 -3.05 13.95 -16.41
CA LEU A 155 -4.22 14.77 -16.16
C LEU A 155 -4.03 15.65 -14.91
N GLY A 156 -3.42 15.14 -13.86
CA GLY A 156 -3.12 15.90 -12.65
C GLY A 156 -2.19 17.09 -12.93
N PHE A 157 -1.13 16.88 -13.71
CA PHE A 157 -0.26 17.97 -14.16
C PHE A 157 -1.00 18.97 -15.06
N ALA A 158 -1.79 18.50 -16.03
CA ALA A 158 -2.58 19.36 -16.89
C ALA A 158 -3.60 20.22 -16.11
N ALA A 159 -4.28 19.61 -15.13
CA ALA A 159 -5.23 20.31 -14.27
C ALA A 159 -4.53 21.36 -13.38
N ASN A 160 -3.34 21.07 -12.85
CA ASN A 160 -2.54 22.02 -12.10
C ASN A 160 -2.10 23.20 -12.96
N LEU A 161 -1.61 22.95 -14.18
CA LEU A 161 -1.21 23.99 -15.13
C LEU A 161 -2.40 24.87 -15.60
N ALA A 162 -3.58 24.27 -15.78
CA ALA A 162 -4.75 24.97 -16.30
C ALA A 162 -5.47 25.85 -15.25
N GLY A 163 -5.49 25.44 -13.99
CA GLY A 163 -6.28 26.14 -12.97
C GLY A 163 -5.59 26.26 -11.60
N GLY A 164 -4.39 25.75 -11.48
CA GLY A 164 -3.65 25.71 -10.21
C GLY A 164 -4.23 24.75 -9.16
N PRO A 165 -3.62 24.69 -7.99
CA PRO A 165 -3.98 23.74 -6.93
C PRO A 165 -5.39 23.96 -6.36
N ASP A 166 -5.91 25.16 -6.40
CA ASP A 166 -7.24 25.55 -5.93
C ASP A 166 -8.27 25.64 -7.07
N GLY A 167 -7.90 25.20 -8.29
CA GLY A 167 -8.77 25.22 -9.47
C GLY A 167 -9.98 24.28 -9.34
N PRO A 168 -11.05 24.52 -10.11
CA PRO A 168 -12.28 23.73 -10.02
C PRO A 168 -12.06 22.25 -10.33
N VAL A 169 -11.14 21.90 -11.25
CA VAL A 169 -10.80 20.52 -11.59
C VAL A 169 -10.09 19.83 -10.43
N ALA A 170 -9.10 20.48 -9.81
CA ALA A 170 -8.38 19.92 -8.65
C ALA A 170 -9.34 19.66 -7.47
N ARG A 171 -10.22 20.62 -7.17
CA ARG A 171 -11.26 20.46 -6.15
C ARG A 171 -12.27 19.38 -6.48
N GLY A 172 -12.68 19.26 -7.75
CA GLY A 172 -13.59 18.21 -8.21
C GLY A 172 -13.00 16.82 -8.06
N LEU A 173 -11.75 16.61 -8.46
CA LEU A 173 -11.03 15.35 -8.30
C LEU A 173 -10.90 14.95 -6.81
N THR A 174 -10.56 15.92 -5.94
CA THR A 174 -10.50 15.70 -4.50
C THR A 174 -11.86 15.33 -3.93
N ALA A 175 -12.94 15.98 -4.34
CA ALA A 175 -14.29 15.66 -3.91
C ALA A 175 -14.72 14.25 -4.35
N VAL A 176 -14.43 13.84 -5.59
CA VAL A 176 -14.68 12.47 -6.07
C VAL A 176 -13.91 11.46 -5.23
N THR A 177 -12.63 11.70 -4.95
CA THR A 177 -11.81 10.86 -4.08
C THR A 177 -12.46 10.68 -2.70
N GLN A 178 -12.92 11.78 -2.10
CA GLN A 178 -13.58 11.73 -0.78
C GLN A 178 -14.86 10.89 -0.81
N VAL A 179 -15.68 11.03 -1.86
CA VAL A 179 -16.90 10.22 -2.03
C VAL A 179 -16.56 8.74 -2.18
N MET A 180 -15.58 8.39 -3.01
CA MET A 180 -15.14 7.00 -3.18
C MET A 180 -14.59 6.41 -1.88
N MET A 181 -13.85 7.19 -1.10
CA MET A 181 -13.36 6.76 0.21
C MET A 181 -14.50 6.51 1.22
N GLN A 182 -15.55 7.33 1.22
CA GLN A 182 -16.74 7.07 2.04
C GLN A 182 -17.47 5.79 1.58
N LEU A 183 -17.55 5.56 0.27
CA LEU A 183 -18.13 4.34 -0.28
C LEU A 183 -17.35 3.09 0.17
N ILE A 184 -16.01 3.12 0.12
CA ILE A 184 -15.19 2.03 0.69
C ILE A 184 -15.51 1.82 2.17
N ARG A 185 -15.61 2.89 2.97
CA ARG A 185 -15.96 2.76 4.39
C ARG A 185 -17.31 2.07 4.61
N LEU A 186 -18.31 2.41 3.78
CA LEU A 186 -19.62 1.75 3.84
C LEU A 186 -19.49 0.26 3.48
N LEU A 187 -18.76 -0.07 2.42
CA LEU A 187 -18.53 -1.46 2.02
C LEU A 187 -17.75 -2.24 3.08
N THR A 188 -16.83 -1.59 3.79
CA THR A 188 -16.05 -2.22 4.84
C THR A 188 -16.90 -2.72 6.03
N TYR A 189 -18.08 -2.15 6.28
CA TYR A 189 -19.02 -2.71 7.26
C TYR A 189 -19.58 -4.07 6.85
N TYR A 190 -19.64 -4.35 5.55
CA TYR A 190 -20.05 -5.66 5.02
C TYR A 190 -18.87 -6.66 4.98
N ALA A 191 -17.63 -6.18 5.09
CA ALA A 191 -16.43 -7.01 4.97
C ALA A 191 -16.42 -8.24 5.91
N PRO A 192 -16.81 -8.18 7.20
CA PRO A 192 -16.82 -9.38 8.06
C PRO A 192 -17.67 -10.51 7.49
N VAL A 193 -18.86 -10.21 6.94
CA VAL A 193 -19.74 -11.21 6.30
C VAL A 193 -19.07 -11.80 5.07
N ALA A 194 -18.48 -10.96 4.24
CA ALA A 194 -17.77 -11.38 3.03
C ALA A 194 -16.55 -12.26 3.38
N PHE A 195 -15.72 -11.86 4.35
CA PHE A 195 -14.56 -12.64 4.77
C PHE A 195 -14.93 -13.99 5.38
N PHE A 196 -16.00 -14.05 6.16
CA PHE A 196 -16.54 -15.32 6.64
C PHE A 196 -16.83 -16.26 5.46
N ALA A 197 -17.58 -15.78 4.45
CA ALA A 197 -17.95 -16.57 3.29
C ALA A 197 -16.74 -16.96 2.42
N ILE A 198 -15.81 -16.03 2.19
CA ILE A 198 -14.58 -16.26 1.42
C ILE A 198 -13.72 -17.33 2.08
N PHE A 199 -13.48 -17.20 3.40
CA PHE A 199 -12.63 -18.15 4.13
C PHE A 199 -13.30 -19.51 4.29
N ALA A 200 -14.63 -19.56 4.46
CA ALA A 200 -15.36 -20.82 4.42
C ALA A 200 -15.13 -21.53 3.07
N GLY A 201 -15.27 -20.82 1.95
CA GLY A 201 -15.01 -21.39 0.63
C GLY A 201 -13.57 -21.82 0.42
N LEU A 202 -12.61 -20.97 0.80
CA LEU A 202 -11.18 -21.28 0.64
C LEU A 202 -10.75 -22.50 1.46
N VAL A 203 -11.18 -22.62 2.72
CA VAL A 203 -10.83 -23.77 3.57
C VAL A 203 -11.56 -25.03 3.12
N ALA A 204 -12.78 -24.92 2.61
CA ALA A 204 -13.49 -26.05 2.01
C ALA A 204 -12.75 -26.62 0.79
N ASP A 205 -12.17 -25.73 -0.05
CA ASP A 205 -11.46 -26.13 -1.27
C ASP A 205 -10.02 -26.60 -0.99
N TYR A 206 -9.29 -25.95 -0.08
CA TYR A 206 -7.83 -26.12 0.09
C TYR A 206 -7.40 -26.65 1.47
N GLY A 207 -8.32 -26.73 2.44
CA GLY A 207 -8.08 -27.29 3.76
C GLY A 207 -7.13 -26.47 4.65
N PRO A 208 -6.54 -27.10 5.68
CA PRO A 208 -5.69 -26.42 6.70
C PRO A 208 -4.37 -25.84 6.16
N ARG A 209 -3.99 -26.16 4.91
CA ARG A 209 -2.76 -25.63 4.26
C ARG A 209 -2.73 -24.11 4.22
N ILE A 210 -3.92 -23.49 4.11
CA ILE A 210 -4.11 -22.03 4.13
C ILE A 210 -3.54 -21.43 5.40
N ALA A 211 -3.93 -21.89 6.57
CA ALA A 211 -3.50 -21.35 7.87
C ALA A 211 -1.98 -21.36 8.00
N GLY A 212 -1.33 -22.47 7.59
CA GLY A 212 0.13 -22.59 7.62
C GLY A 212 0.84 -21.61 6.67
N ALA A 213 0.29 -21.35 5.50
CA ALA A 213 0.85 -20.40 4.54
C ALA A 213 0.71 -18.95 5.04
N TYR A 214 -0.46 -18.56 5.55
CA TYR A 214 -0.67 -17.23 6.14
C TYR A 214 0.23 -17.05 7.39
N GLY A 215 0.32 -18.06 8.25
CA GLY A 215 1.21 -18.03 9.43
C GLY A 215 2.66 -17.79 9.05
N ARG A 216 3.19 -18.47 8.03
CA ARG A 216 4.55 -18.24 7.52
C ARG A 216 4.72 -16.85 6.91
N ALA A 217 3.76 -16.39 6.13
CA ALA A 217 3.80 -15.05 5.58
C ALA A 217 3.90 -13.98 6.68
N MET A 218 3.08 -14.10 7.72
CA MET A 218 3.11 -13.18 8.86
C MET A 218 4.41 -13.30 9.67
N ALA A 219 4.94 -14.52 9.86
CA ALA A 219 6.19 -14.77 10.58
C ALA A 219 7.42 -14.15 9.89
N VAL A 220 7.35 -13.86 8.61
CA VAL A 220 8.39 -13.09 7.89
C VAL A 220 8.09 -11.60 7.92
N TYR A 221 6.85 -11.23 7.64
CA TYR A 221 6.47 -9.83 7.44
C TYR A 221 6.55 -8.98 8.71
N TYR A 222 5.97 -9.47 9.82
CA TYR A 222 5.95 -8.71 11.08
C TYR A 222 7.36 -8.44 11.63
N PRO A 223 8.24 -9.44 11.77
CA PRO A 223 9.62 -9.18 12.18
C PRO A 223 10.36 -8.23 11.23
N LEU A 224 10.14 -8.35 9.90
CA LEU A 224 10.74 -7.43 8.94
C LEU A 224 10.37 -5.97 9.21
N CYS A 225 9.09 -5.67 9.45
CA CYS A 225 8.64 -4.31 9.73
C CYS A 225 9.31 -3.73 10.98
N PHE A 226 9.43 -4.51 12.05
CA PHE A 226 10.13 -4.09 13.27
C PHE A 226 11.64 -3.97 13.05
N VAL A 227 12.26 -4.92 12.36
CA VAL A 227 13.70 -4.83 12.01
C VAL A 227 13.96 -3.58 11.16
N TYR A 228 13.09 -3.27 10.20
CA TYR A 228 13.20 -2.07 9.36
C TYR A 228 13.15 -0.79 10.19
N LEU A 229 12.23 -0.71 11.15
CA LEU A 229 12.10 0.42 12.07
C LEU A 229 13.37 0.63 12.91
N PHE A 230 14.05 -0.44 13.33
CA PHE A 230 15.25 -0.35 14.19
C PHE A 230 16.57 -0.42 13.43
N THR A 231 16.57 -0.59 12.11
CA THR A 231 17.79 -0.64 11.28
C THR A 231 17.78 0.41 10.17
N ALA A 232 16.82 0.34 9.24
CA ALA A 232 16.74 1.24 8.10
C ALA A 232 16.44 2.68 8.53
N PHE A 233 15.49 2.90 9.43
CA PHE A 233 15.15 4.23 9.92
C PHE A 233 16.30 4.91 10.67
N PRO A 234 17.02 4.26 11.62
CA PRO A 234 18.24 4.81 12.18
C PRO A 234 19.32 5.14 11.14
N LEU A 235 19.48 4.29 10.13
CA LEU A 235 20.40 4.57 9.02
C LEU A 235 20.00 5.83 8.25
N MET A 236 18.73 5.96 7.89
CA MET A 236 18.19 7.13 7.19
C MET A 236 18.34 8.40 8.06
N ALA A 237 18.02 8.32 9.36
CA ALA A 237 18.19 9.42 10.31
C ALA A 237 19.67 9.83 10.48
N ARG A 238 20.59 8.85 10.48
CA ARG A 238 22.04 9.12 10.49
C ARG A 238 22.49 9.81 9.21
N LEU A 239 22.02 9.33 8.06
CA LEU A 239 22.34 9.96 6.77
C LEU A 239 21.76 11.36 6.69
N GLY A 240 20.56 11.61 7.19
CA GLY A 240 19.89 12.91 7.16
C GLY A 240 20.37 13.90 8.24
N GLY A 241 20.50 13.46 9.50
CA GLY A 241 20.78 14.28 10.66
C GLY A 241 22.21 14.14 11.25
N GLY A 242 23.09 13.35 10.61
CA GLY A 242 24.45 13.13 11.10
C GLY A 242 24.49 12.27 12.38
N ARG A 243 25.55 12.48 13.22
CA ARG A 243 25.77 11.66 14.43
C ARG A 243 24.65 11.78 15.48
N GLY A 244 24.00 12.95 15.59
CA GLY A 244 22.88 13.18 16.52
C GLY A 244 21.53 12.67 16.02
N GLY A 245 21.38 12.43 14.72
CA GLY A 245 20.11 12.11 14.09
C GLY A 245 19.43 10.84 14.63
N VAL A 246 20.22 9.79 14.88
CA VAL A 246 19.67 8.51 15.41
C VAL A 246 19.06 8.69 16.80
N GLY A 247 19.78 9.33 17.72
CA GLY A 247 19.30 9.51 19.10
C GLY A 247 18.02 10.35 19.19
N ILE A 248 17.93 11.39 18.34
CA ILE A 248 16.75 12.26 18.28
C ILE A 248 15.58 11.50 17.63
N MET A 249 15.83 10.84 16.52
CA MET A 249 14.81 10.03 15.85
C MET A 249 14.21 8.99 16.79
N LEU A 250 15.04 8.20 17.49
CA LEU A 250 14.56 7.17 18.42
C LEU A 250 13.75 7.75 19.60
N ARG A 251 14.05 8.99 20.01
CA ARG A 251 13.30 9.68 21.09
C ARG A 251 11.88 10.05 20.66
N HIS A 252 11.69 10.41 19.40
CA HIS A 252 10.41 10.96 18.92
C HIS A 252 9.57 10.00 18.04
N ILE A 253 10.17 8.91 17.51
CA ILE A 253 9.48 7.99 16.60
C ILE A 253 8.39 7.14 17.27
N ALA A 254 8.45 6.93 18.58
CA ALA A 254 7.52 6.04 19.28
C ALA A 254 6.06 6.52 19.14
N ARG A 255 5.81 7.83 19.19
CA ARG A 255 4.47 8.41 19.07
C ARG A 255 3.83 8.14 17.70
N PRO A 256 4.45 8.51 16.55
CA PRO A 256 3.90 8.19 15.24
C PRO A 256 3.83 6.67 15.00
N ALA A 257 4.81 5.88 15.43
CA ALA A 257 4.80 4.43 15.25
C ALA A 257 3.61 3.77 15.97
N LEU A 258 3.36 4.12 17.22
CA LEU A 258 2.23 3.56 17.97
C LEU A 258 0.87 4.10 17.48
N THR A 259 0.79 5.36 17.07
CA THR A 259 -0.43 5.93 16.50
C THR A 259 -0.79 5.25 15.20
N SER A 260 0.17 5.07 14.29
CA SER A 260 -0.07 4.41 12.99
C SER A 260 -0.38 2.93 13.14
N LEU A 261 0.34 2.21 14.01
CA LEU A 261 0.06 0.81 14.34
C LEU A 261 -1.37 0.64 14.89
N GLY A 262 -1.79 1.60 15.72
CA GLY A 262 -3.10 1.55 16.37
C GLY A 262 -4.27 2.02 15.52
N THR A 263 -4.04 2.90 14.56
CA THR A 263 -5.10 3.48 13.71
C THR A 263 -5.19 2.81 12.34
N CYS A 264 -4.15 2.12 11.90
CA CYS A 264 -3.99 1.63 10.52
C CYS A 264 -4.23 2.76 9.49
N SER A 265 -3.81 4.00 9.83
CA SER A 265 -4.05 5.17 9.00
C SER A 265 -2.87 6.15 9.05
N SER A 266 -2.16 6.27 7.94
CA SER A 266 -1.10 7.27 7.79
C SER A 266 -1.66 8.69 7.89
N VAL A 267 -2.85 8.94 7.35
CA VAL A 267 -3.51 10.26 7.43
C VAL A 267 -3.86 10.63 8.88
N ALA A 268 -4.37 9.67 9.67
CA ALA A 268 -4.65 9.91 11.09
C ALA A 268 -3.38 10.13 11.91
N THR A 269 -2.21 9.73 11.41
CA THR A 269 -0.92 9.87 12.08
C THR A 269 -0.20 11.17 11.73
N ILE A 270 -0.67 11.93 10.73
CA ILE A 270 -0.06 13.22 10.32
C ILE A 270 0.22 14.14 11.52
N PRO A 271 -0.73 14.39 12.46
CA PRO A 271 -0.46 15.26 13.59
C PRO A 271 0.69 14.77 14.47
N ALA A 272 0.77 13.45 14.73
CA ALA A 272 1.84 12.87 15.54
C ALA A 272 3.21 12.97 14.85
N ASN A 273 3.25 12.84 13.53
CA ASN A 273 4.47 13.04 12.74
C ASN A 273 4.91 14.52 12.72
N LEU A 274 3.96 15.45 12.60
CA LEU A 274 4.27 16.88 12.62
C LEU A 274 4.83 17.32 13.97
N GLU A 275 4.25 16.86 15.08
CA GLU A 275 4.79 17.11 16.42
C GLU A 275 6.20 16.52 16.58
N ALA A 276 6.42 15.27 16.13
CA ALA A 276 7.74 14.65 16.17
C ALA A 276 8.78 15.42 15.32
N ALA A 277 8.38 15.97 14.17
CA ALA A 277 9.22 16.79 13.31
C ALA A 277 9.55 18.14 13.96
N GLU A 278 8.59 18.79 14.60
CA GLU A 278 8.76 20.03 15.34
C GLU A 278 9.72 19.83 16.52
N ASP A 279 9.49 18.82 17.35
CA ASP A 279 10.36 18.46 18.49
C ASP A 279 11.80 18.11 18.06
N THR A 280 11.97 17.67 16.83
CA THR A 280 13.28 17.36 16.21
C THR A 280 13.98 18.61 15.68
N GLY A 281 13.24 19.68 15.40
CA GLY A 281 13.73 20.91 14.78
C GLY A 281 13.81 20.86 13.26
N ILE A 282 13.02 20.01 12.63
CA ILE A 282 12.80 20.02 11.18
C ILE A 282 12.06 21.31 10.81
N SER A 283 12.53 22.01 9.76
CA SER A 283 11.90 23.26 9.35
C SER A 283 10.42 23.01 8.97
N ARG A 284 9.59 23.97 9.38
CA ARG A 284 8.12 23.85 9.28
C ARG A 284 7.65 23.58 7.86
N ASP A 285 8.24 24.25 6.87
CA ASP A 285 7.90 24.07 5.47
C ASP A 285 8.29 22.68 4.93
N VAL A 286 9.40 22.08 5.41
CA VAL A 286 9.74 20.69 5.12
C VAL A 286 8.73 19.75 5.75
N ALA A 287 8.42 19.90 7.04
CA ALA A 287 7.50 19.02 7.74
C ALA A 287 6.09 19.08 7.14
N GLU A 288 5.54 20.28 6.90
CA GLU A 288 4.19 20.50 6.35
C GLU A 288 4.05 20.01 4.90
N MET A 289 5.17 19.84 4.16
CA MET A 289 5.13 19.26 2.81
C MET A 289 5.41 17.75 2.81
N VAL A 290 6.46 17.29 3.47
CA VAL A 290 6.90 15.89 3.41
C VAL A 290 5.88 14.96 4.08
N ILE A 291 5.39 15.32 5.26
CA ILE A 291 4.56 14.44 6.07
C ILE A 291 3.17 14.20 5.46
N PRO A 292 2.40 15.23 5.03
CA PRO A 292 1.12 14.98 4.36
C PRO A 292 1.27 14.31 2.99
N LEU A 293 2.33 14.62 2.24
CA LEU A 293 2.61 13.95 0.98
C LEU A 293 2.98 12.49 1.21
N GLY A 294 3.81 12.21 2.22
CA GLY A 294 4.21 10.87 2.61
C GLY A 294 3.04 10.01 3.03
N ALA A 295 2.11 10.55 3.80
CA ALA A 295 0.89 9.84 4.22
C ALA A 295 0.05 9.27 3.06
N THR A 296 0.30 9.74 1.83
CA THR A 296 -0.39 9.28 0.62
C THR A 296 0.51 8.59 -0.41
N MET A 297 1.82 8.83 -0.38
CA MET A 297 2.75 8.37 -1.43
C MET A 297 3.93 7.55 -0.90
N HIS A 298 4.32 7.69 0.36
CA HIS A 298 5.44 6.96 0.97
C HIS A 298 4.94 5.69 1.64
N MET A 299 5.14 4.56 0.98
CA MET A 299 4.48 3.31 1.34
C MET A 299 5.46 2.12 1.35
N ASP A 300 6.59 2.24 2.06
CA ASP A 300 7.62 1.18 2.13
C ASP A 300 7.08 -0.15 2.68
N GLY A 301 6.24 -0.09 3.72
CA GLY A 301 5.55 -1.25 4.25
C GLY A 301 4.56 -1.86 3.24
N SER A 302 3.89 -1.02 2.46
CA SER A 302 3.02 -1.50 1.38
C SER A 302 3.82 -2.12 0.24
N CYS A 303 5.03 -1.62 -0.06
CA CYS A 303 5.95 -2.26 -1.00
C CYS A 303 6.35 -3.66 -0.52
N PHE A 304 6.65 -3.86 0.77
CA PHE A 304 6.83 -5.20 1.34
C PHE A 304 5.61 -6.07 1.14
N SER A 305 4.44 -5.56 1.48
CA SER A 305 3.16 -6.27 1.35
C SER A 305 2.88 -6.68 -0.09
N CYS A 306 3.14 -5.80 -1.08
CA CYS A 306 2.94 -6.08 -2.49
C CYS A 306 3.78 -7.29 -2.94
N VAL A 307 5.08 -7.30 -2.63
CA VAL A 307 5.98 -8.39 -2.99
C VAL A 307 5.59 -9.70 -2.29
N LEU A 308 5.23 -9.64 -0.99
CA LEU A 308 4.72 -10.80 -0.25
C LEU A 308 3.48 -11.39 -0.93
N LYS A 309 2.52 -10.55 -1.29
CA LYS A 309 1.26 -10.94 -1.92
C LYS A 309 1.50 -11.63 -3.25
N ILE A 310 2.35 -11.08 -4.10
CA ILE A 310 2.72 -11.68 -5.39
C ILE A 310 3.38 -13.03 -5.19
N ALA A 311 4.37 -13.12 -4.29
CA ALA A 311 5.08 -14.36 -4.00
C ALA A 311 4.14 -15.43 -3.41
N PHE A 312 3.19 -15.03 -2.55
CA PHE A 312 2.21 -15.91 -1.96
C PHE A 312 1.31 -16.54 -3.03
N VAL A 313 0.70 -15.72 -3.88
CA VAL A 313 -0.24 -16.22 -4.90
C VAL A 313 0.50 -17.03 -5.97
N TRP A 314 1.72 -16.66 -6.36
CA TRP A 314 2.53 -17.51 -7.22
C TRP A 314 2.83 -18.87 -6.58
N GLY A 315 3.18 -18.90 -5.30
CA GLY A 315 3.36 -20.16 -4.57
C GLY A 315 2.09 -21.01 -4.54
N VAL A 316 0.91 -20.39 -4.37
CA VAL A 316 -0.39 -21.09 -4.44
C VAL A 316 -0.58 -21.78 -5.80
N PHE A 317 -0.16 -21.12 -6.88
CA PHE A 317 -0.25 -21.66 -8.24
C PHE A 317 0.98 -22.47 -8.68
N GLY A 318 1.91 -22.78 -7.79
CA GLY A 318 3.10 -23.57 -8.09
C GLY A 318 4.12 -22.86 -8.98
N GLN A 319 4.07 -21.53 -9.04
CA GLN A 319 5.03 -20.74 -9.79
C GLN A 319 6.20 -20.30 -8.91
N GLU A 320 7.42 -20.33 -9.46
CA GLU A 320 8.61 -19.88 -8.75
C GLU A 320 8.86 -18.38 -8.88
N LEU A 321 9.38 -17.80 -7.81
CA LEU A 321 9.87 -16.42 -7.78
C LEU A 321 11.28 -16.38 -8.40
N THR A 322 11.37 -16.19 -9.72
CA THR A 322 12.65 -16.13 -10.46
C THR A 322 13.24 -14.71 -10.47
N TRP A 323 14.57 -14.61 -10.66
CA TRP A 323 15.26 -13.32 -10.75
C TRP A 323 14.78 -12.44 -11.91
N GLY A 324 14.37 -13.03 -13.03
CA GLY A 324 13.80 -12.29 -14.15
C GLY A 324 12.51 -11.53 -13.83
N LYS A 325 11.83 -11.92 -12.76
CA LYS A 325 10.59 -11.27 -12.29
C LYS A 325 10.84 -10.10 -11.32
N LEU A 326 12.10 -9.86 -10.89
CA LEU A 326 12.44 -8.81 -9.93
C LEU A 326 11.99 -7.43 -10.41
N LEU A 327 12.39 -7.04 -11.60
CA LEU A 327 12.13 -5.69 -12.12
C LEU A 327 10.63 -5.39 -12.25
N PRO A 328 9.80 -6.24 -12.89
CA PRO A 328 8.35 -5.99 -12.94
C PRO A 328 7.69 -5.99 -11.55
N ILE A 329 8.11 -6.84 -10.61
CA ILE A 329 7.58 -6.84 -9.25
C ILE A 329 7.90 -5.54 -8.53
N VAL A 330 9.15 -5.08 -8.58
CA VAL A 330 9.57 -3.82 -7.95
C VAL A 330 8.83 -2.64 -8.57
N ALA A 331 8.73 -2.59 -9.89
CA ALA A 331 7.98 -1.53 -10.58
C ALA A 331 6.51 -1.48 -10.12
N VAL A 332 5.84 -2.64 -10.08
CA VAL A 332 4.45 -2.71 -9.63
C VAL A 332 4.32 -2.40 -8.14
N ALA A 333 5.25 -2.85 -7.30
CA ALA A 333 5.23 -2.53 -5.87
C ALA A 333 5.29 -1.03 -5.63
N VAL A 334 6.19 -0.31 -6.30
CA VAL A 334 6.34 1.14 -6.17
C VAL A 334 5.14 1.88 -6.78
N LEU A 335 4.69 1.49 -7.99
CA LEU A 335 3.56 2.16 -8.66
C LEU A 335 2.24 1.93 -7.92
N SER A 336 1.98 0.70 -7.44
CA SER A 336 0.77 0.40 -6.69
C SER A 336 0.75 1.12 -5.34
N SER A 337 1.91 1.29 -4.71
CA SER A 337 2.03 2.00 -3.44
C SER A 337 1.64 3.47 -3.54
N VAL A 338 2.01 4.14 -4.64
CA VAL A 338 1.60 5.54 -4.91
C VAL A 338 0.07 5.67 -5.11
N GLY A 339 -0.58 4.62 -5.61
CA GLY A 339 -2.04 4.58 -5.78
C GLY A 339 -2.84 4.22 -4.54
N MET A 340 -2.16 3.73 -3.48
CA MET A 340 -2.82 3.40 -2.22
C MET A 340 -3.15 4.66 -1.43
N SER A 341 -4.31 4.65 -0.78
CA SER A 341 -4.72 5.76 0.09
C SER A 341 -4.26 5.49 1.52
N GLY A 342 -3.70 6.50 2.19
CA GLY A 342 -3.23 6.44 3.59
C GLY A 342 -4.34 6.31 4.65
N VAL A 343 -5.51 5.77 4.29
CA VAL A 343 -6.65 5.53 5.18
C VAL A 343 -6.92 4.04 5.33
N PRO A 344 -7.53 3.59 6.44
CA PRO A 344 -7.87 2.19 6.64
C PRO A 344 -8.69 1.62 5.47
N GLY A 345 -8.29 0.47 4.96
CA GLY A 345 -8.92 -0.15 3.79
C GLY A 345 -8.47 0.40 2.43
N GLY A 346 -7.55 1.37 2.38
CA GLY A 346 -6.99 1.89 1.13
C GLY A 346 -6.15 0.88 0.34
N GLY A 347 -5.76 -0.22 0.96
CA GLY A 347 -4.96 -1.30 0.37
C GLY A 347 -5.65 -2.06 -0.77
N TYR A 348 -6.98 -2.08 -0.82
CA TYR A 348 -7.73 -2.81 -1.86
C TYR A 348 -7.38 -2.40 -3.29
N ILE A 349 -6.93 -1.16 -3.49
CA ILE A 349 -6.43 -0.67 -4.78
C ILE A 349 -5.17 -1.44 -5.19
N GLY A 350 -4.22 -1.59 -4.26
CA GLY A 350 -2.98 -2.31 -4.51
C GLY A 350 -3.21 -3.78 -4.84
N GLU A 351 -4.09 -4.47 -4.08
CA GLU A 351 -4.46 -5.86 -4.37
C GLU A 351 -5.06 -6.01 -5.75
N TYR A 352 -5.90 -5.05 -6.14
CA TYR A 352 -6.52 -5.07 -7.45
C TYR A 352 -5.47 -4.87 -8.57
N ILE A 353 -4.57 -3.90 -8.42
CA ILE A 353 -3.49 -3.67 -9.39
C ILE A 353 -2.62 -4.93 -9.53
N ILE A 354 -2.24 -5.57 -8.41
CA ILE A 354 -1.49 -6.83 -8.42
C ILE A 354 -2.26 -7.90 -9.20
N CYS A 355 -3.55 -8.09 -8.92
CA CYS A 355 -4.36 -9.10 -9.60
C CYS A 355 -4.48 -8.84 -11.11
N SER A 356 -4.73 -7.60 -11.50
CA SER A 356 -4.91 -7.24 -12.90
C SER A 356 -3.65 -7.45 -13.74
N LEU A 357 -2.46 -7.30 -13.12
CA LEU A 357 -1.18 -7.42 -13.81
C LEU A 357 -0.60 -8.83 -13.78
N PHE A 358 -0.68 -9.51 -12.64
CA PHE A 358 -0.03 -10.80 -12.47
C PHE A 358 -0.99 -11.98 -12.51
N PHE A 359 -2.28 -11.76 -12.25
CA PHE A 359 -3.28 -12.83 -12.11
C PHE A 359 -4.60 -12.53 -12.85
N PRO A 360 -4.59 -11.99 -14.09
CA PRO A 360 -5.82 -11.53 -14.75
C PRO A 360 -6.83 -12.65 -14.99
N ARG A 361 -6.35 -13.89 -15.21
CA ARG A 361 -7.20 -15.07 -15.42
C ARG A 361 -7.66 -15.74 -14.14
N GLN A 362 -6.92 -15.54 -13.03
CA GLN A 362 -7.15 -16.12 -11.71
C GLN A 362 -7.68 -15.10 -10.70
N MET A 363 -8.18 -13.97 -11.17
CA MET A 363 -8.55 -12.82 -10.33
C MET A 363 -9.57 -13.19 -9.24
N GLU A 364 -10.54 -14.05 -9.56
CA GLU A 364 -11.58 -14.48 -8.61
C GLU A 364 -11.01 -15.22 -7.40
N MET A 365 -9.90 -15.96 -7.57
CA MET A 365 -9.23 -16.67 -6.50
C MET A 365 -8.12 -15.82 -5.87
N ALA A 366 -7.32 -15.14 -6.68
CA ALA A 366 -6.18 -14.36 -6.20
C ALA A 366 -6.60 -13.15 -5.36
N PHE A 367 -7.62 -12.40 -5.79
CA PHE A 367 -8.03 -11.17 -5.12
C PHE A 367 -8.46 -11.37 -3.66
N PRO A 368 -9.32 -12.34 -3.30
CA PRO A 368 -9.66 -12.61 -1.90
C PRO A 368 -8.44 -12.96 -1.04
N ILE A 369 -7.50 -13.74 -1.59
CA ILE A 369 -6.26 -14.10 -0.90
C ILE A 369 -5.42 -12.85 -0.62
N LEU A 370 -5.24 -11.98 -1.63
CA LEU A 370 -4.48 -10.75 -1.49
C LEU A 370 -5.11 -9.79 -0.47
N VAL A 371 -6.44 -9.65 -0.52
CA VAL A 371 -7.19 -8.80 0.42
C VAL A 371 -7.07 -9.33 1.84
N ALA A 372 -7.13 -10.63 2.05
CA ALA A 372 -6.94 -11.23 3.36
C ALA A 372 -5.53 -10.96 3.91
N ILE A 373 -4.48 -11.15 3.08
CA ILE A 373 -3.11 -10.78 3.46
C ILE A 373 -3.05 -9.29 3.77
N GLY A 374 -3.64 -8.44 2.92
CA GLY A 374 -3.66 -6.99 3.09
C GLY A 374 -4.15 -6.57 4.47
N ASN A 375 -5.29 -7.10 4.90
CA ASN A 375 -5.85 -6.79 6.22
C ASN A 375 -4.97 -7.30 7.38
N LEU A 376 -4.31 -8.44 7.21
CA LEU A 376 -3.41 -8.99 8.23
C LEU A 376 -2.14 -8.13 8.39
N VAL A 377 -1.60 -7.60 7.29
CA VAL A 377 -0.34 -6.85 7.30
C VAL A 377 -0.54 -5.34 7.52
N ASP A 378 -1.77 -4.84 7.43
CA ASP A 378 -2.08 -3.40 7.47
C ASP A 378 -1.51 -2.67 8.70
N PRO A 379 -1.63 -3.18 9.96
CA PRO A 379 -1.07 -2.49 11.12
C PRO A 379 0.45 -2.28 11.03
N PRO A 380 1.30 -3.31 10.83
CA PRO A 380 2.75 -3.11 10.74
C PRO A 380 3.16 -2.42 9.44
N ALA A 381 2.42 -2.59 8.33
CA ALA A 381 2.65 -1.84 7.11
C ALA A 381 2.48 -0.34 7.33
N THR A 382 1.37 0.06 7.94
CA THR A 382 1.07 1.46 8.23
C THR A 382 2.05 2.06 9.23
N MET A 383 2.53 1.26 10.19
CA MET A 383 3.61 1.68 11.09
C MET A 383 4.87 2.07 10.31
N VAL A 384 5.31 1.24 9.36
CA VAL A 384 6.48 1.53 8.53
C VAL A 384 6.22 2.72 7.62
N ASN A 385 5.09 2.74 6.91
CA ASN A 385 4.73 3.83 6.00
C ASN A 385 4.76 5.17 6.73
N SER A 386 3.94 5.32 7.73
CA SER A 386 3.72 6.61 8.39
C SER A 386 4.89 7.08 9.25
N SER A 387 5.55 6.17 9.99
CA SER A 387 6.76 6.57 10.74
C SER A 387 7.90 6.92 9.80
N GLY A 388 7.93 6.32 8.62
CA GLY A 388 8.89 6.62 7.57
C GLY A 388 8.78 8.06 7.07
N ASP A 389 7.60 8.66 7.05
CA ASP A 389 7.38 10.06 6.65
C ASP A 389 8.19 11.03 7.52
N TYR A 390 8.13 10.81 8.84
CA TYR A 390 8.95 11.57 9.79
C TYR A 390 10.45 11.36 9.55
N VAL A 391 10.88 10.11 9.31
CA VAL A 391 12.29 9.77 9.10
C VAL A 391 12.83 10.33 7.77
N VAL A 392 12.04 10.26 6.70
CA VAL A 392 12.40 10.86 5.40
C VAL A 392 12.59 12.38 5.52
N SER A 393 11.87 13.04 6.41
CA SER A 393 12.04 14.48 6.64
C SER A 393 13.46 14.84 7.06
N PHE A 394 14.22 13.94 7.73
CA PHE A 394 15.67 14.15 8.02
C PHE A 394 16.51 14.22 6.74
N LEU A 395 16.24 13.30 5.78
CA LEU A 395 16.96 13.28 4.51
C LEU A 395 16.63 14.53 3.69
N VAL A 396 15.35 14.89 3.62
CA VAL A 396 14.91 16.08 2.88
C VAL A 396 15.51 17.34 3.50
N SER A 397 15.50 17.50 4.83
CA SER A 397 16.15 18.61 5.52
C SER A 397 17.65 18.72 5.20
N ARG A 398 18.36 17.59 5.13
CA ARG A 398 19.77 17.58 4.73
C ARG A 398 20.01 18.16 3.35
N PHE A 399 19.16 17.82 2.37
CA PHE A 399 19.33 18.29 1.00
C PHE A 399 18.79 19.71 0.78
N VAL A 400 17.82 20.16 1.57
CA VAL A 400 17.18 21.46 1.43
C VAL A 400 17.81 22.50 2.33
N ASP A 401 18.01 22.18 3.63
CA ASP A 401 18.51 23.08 4.66
C ASP A 401 20.04 22.94 4.91
N GLY A 402 20.65 21.90 4.30
CA GLY A 402 22.09 21.65 4.39
C GLY A 402 22.49 20.65 5.46
N LYS A 403 23.79 20.26 5.47
CA LYS A 403 24.30 19.14 6.30
C LYS A 403 24.18 19.38 7.80
N ASP A 404 24.22 20.64 8.23
CA ASP A 404 24.29 21.06 9.63
C ASP A 404 22.95 21.55 10.19
N TRP A 405 21.83 21.25 9.52
CA TRP A 405 20.50 21.70 9.91
C TRP A 405 20.15 21.33 11.35
N LEU A 406 20.46 20.10 11.76
CA LEU A 406 20.15 19.58 13.09
C LEU A 406 21.02 20.24 14.19
N THR A 407 22.32 20.45 13.93
CA THR A 407 23.25 21.11 14.88
C THR A 407 22.96 22.59 15.05
N ARG A 408 22.44 23.26 14.03
CA ARG A 408 22.00 24.65 14.12
C ARG A 408 20.80 24.81 15.05
N HIS A 409 19.87 23.91 15.00
CA HIS A 409 18.70 23.92 15.89
C HIS A 409 19.06 23.64 17.36
N GLN A 410 20.04 22.78 17.63
CA GLN A 410 20.47 22.45 18.99
C GLN A 410 21.27 23.55 19.68
N LYS A 411 21.77 24.55 18.94
CA LYS A 411 22.57 25.65 19.45
C LYS A 411 21.80 26.98 19.64
N GLY A 412 20.59 27.08 19.14
CA GLY A 412 19.68 28.19 19.31
C GLY A 412 18.60 27.88 20.32
#